data_5503dd7562bf36b509e42869c8fa4845
#
_entry.id   5503dd7562bf36b509e42869c8fa4845
#
_cell.length_a   1.000
_cell.length_b   1.000
_cell.length_c   1.000
_cell.angle_alpha   90.00
_cell.angle_beta   90.00
_cell.angle_gamma   90.00
#
_symmetry.space_group_name_H-M   'P 1'
#
loop_
_entity.id
_entity.type
_entity.pdbx_description
1 polymer ?
#
loop_
_entity_poly.entity_id
_entity_poly.type
_entity_poly.pdbx_seq_one_letter_code
_entity_poly.pdbx_strand_id
1 'polypeptide(L)'
;MWRPKRLFSAVLLLICSLGARAQEKVIQHEPVKRTSPASGQEMFVNYCAVCHGKDGKGGGPAADALKVAPANLTVLSQKNGGKFPTNHVGSILRGDASLAAHGSQEMPVWGPIFWKMSQGNAGEVQQRIANLSKYIESLQVK
;
A
#
# COMPACT_ATOMS: atom_id res chain seq x y z
N MET A 1 22.09 -24.48 68.44
CA MET A 1 20.80 -24.43 67.67
C MET A 1 21.04 -23.48 66.48
N TRP A 2 21.33 -24.03 65.32
CA TRP A 2 21.68 -23.27 64.08
C TRP A 2 20.41 -23.15 63.20
N ARG A 3 20.07 -21.94 62.85
CA ARG A 3 18.88 -21.65 61.99
C ARG A 3 19.29 -21.48 60.52
N PRO A 4 19.06 -22.42 59.62
CA PRO A 4 19.28 -22.23 58.16
C PRO A 4 17.97 -21.76 57.53
N LYS A 5 17.60 -20.47 57.59
CA LYS A 5 16.36 -19.95 56.94
C LYS A 5 16.60 -18.78 55.96
N ARG A 6 17.83 -18.45 55.61
CA ARG A 6 18.11 -17.28 54.74
C ARG A 6 18.73 -17.61 53.39
N LEU A 7 18.97 -18.85 53.03
CA LEU A 7 19.59 -19.25 51.76
C LEU A 7 18.59 -19.62 50.64
N PHE A 8 17.31 -19.84 50.94
CA PHE A 8 16.31 -20.21 49.94
C PHE A 8 15.66 -19.03 49.23
N SER A 9 15.74 -17.81 49.75
CA SER A 9 15.11 -16.62 49.12
C SER A 9 15.97 -15.96 48.01
N ALA A 10 17.29 -16.24 47.99
CA ALA A 10 18.17 -15.60 46.99
C ALA A 10 18.22 -16.33 45.64
N VAL A 11 17.86 -17.62 45.60
CA VAL A 11 17.89 -18.42 44.37
C VAL A 11 16.65 -18.22 43.50
N LEU A 12 15.52 -17.82 44.11
CA LEU A 12 14.25 -17.66 43.36
C LEU A 12 14.17 -16.36 42.55
N LEU A 13 15.01 -15.37 42.86
CA LEU A 13 15.05 -14.07 42.15
C LEU A 13 15.94 -14.05 40.89
N LEU A 14 16.76 -15.08 40.68
CA LEU A 14 17.70 -15.13 39.55
C LEU A 14 17.13 -15.80 38.26
N ILE A 15 15.92 -16.39 38.35
CA ILE A 15 15.32 -17.16 37.23
C ILE A 15 14.35 -16.31 36.39
N CYS A 16 13.96 -15.13 36.86
CA CYS A 16 13.01 -14.27 36.13
C CYS A 16 13.61 -13.31 35.08
N SER A 17 14.93 -13.34 34.84
CA SER A 17 15.57 -12.42 33.89
C SER A 17 15.87 -13.00 32.48
N LEU A 18 15.43 -14.21 32.19
CA LEU A 18 15.60 -14.83 30.87
C LEU A 18 14.26 -14.92 30.13
N GLY A 19 13.82 -13.86 29.44
CA GLY A 19 12.64 -14.08 28.63
C GLY A 19 12.01 -12.95 27.88
N ALA A 20 12.56 -11.76 27.85
CA ALA A 20 12.08 -10.74 26.93
C ALA A 20 12.99 -10.65 25.71
N ARG A 21 13.01 -11.68 24.86
CA ARG A 21 13.46 -11.51 23.48
C ARG A 21 12.37 -10.75 22.77
N ALA A 22 12.59 -9.46 22.53
CA ALA A 22 11.81 -8.72 21.56
C ALA A 22 11.92 -9.46 20.21
N GLN A 23 10.81 -10.00 19.74
CA GLN A 23 10.75 -10.56 18.39
C GLN A 23 10.94 -9.39 17.43
N GLU A 24 12.13 -9.28 16.85
CA GLU A 24 12.43 -8.35 15.77
C GLU A 24 11.50 -8.73 14.60
N LYS A 25 10.55 -7.82 14.30
CA LYS A 25 9.61 -8.00 13.20
C LYS A 25 10.40 -7.89 11.90
N VAL A 26 10.80 -9.03 11.34
CA VAL A 26 11.46 -9.08 10.04
C VAL A 26 10.44 -8.66 8.99
N ILE A 27 10.62 -7.46 8.41
CA ILE A 27 9.82 -7.01 7.27
C ILE A 27 10.34 -7.76 6.04
N GLN A 28 9.58 -8.75 5.59
CA GLN A 28 9.87 -9.42 4.32
C GLN A 28 9.39 -8.53 3.18
N HIS A 29 10.34 -8.09 2.35
CA HIS A 29 10.06 -7.35 1.12
C HIS A 29 9.74 -8.35 0.00
N GLU A 30 8.47 -8.63 -0.21
CA GLU A 30 8.05 -9.41 -1.36
C GLU A 30 8.17 -8.57 -2.64
N PRO A 31 8.74 -9.10 -3.72
CA PRO A 31 8.80 -8.38 -4.99
C PRO A 31 7.39 -8.14 -5.53
N VAL A 32 7.16 -6.96 -6.09
CA VAL A 32 5.87 -6.63 -6.72
C VAL A 32 5.59 -7.62 -7.84
N LYS A 33 4.46 -8.33 -7.75
CA LYS A 33 4.05 -9.33 -8.75
C LYS A 33 3.95 -8.69 -10.13
N ARG A 34 4.55 -9.30 -11.14
CA ARG A 34 4.40 -8.87 -12.53
C ARG A 34 2.98 -9.14 -13.02
N THR A 35 2.39 -8.15 -13.69
CA THR A 35 1.07 -8.22 -14.33
C THR A 35 1.17 -7.88 -15.80
N SER A 36 0.14 -8.21 -16.57
CA SER A 36 0.03 -7.78 -17.95
C SER A 36 -0.09 -6.25 -18.07
N PRO A 37 0.70 -5.58 -18.90
CA PRO A 37 0.52 -4.15 -19.18
C PRO A 37 -0.81 -3.84 -19.87
N ALA A 38 -1.41 -4.83 -20.53
CA ALA A 38 -2.69 -4.69 -21.22
C ALA A 38 -3.92 -4.79 -20.28
N SER A 39 -3.76 -5.31 -19.06
CA SER A 39 -4.87 -5.52 -18.12
C SER A 39 -4.87 -4.51 -16.98
N GLY A 40 -5.66 -3.43 -17.13
CA GLY A 40 -5.89 -2.46 -16.06
C GLY A 40 -6.52 -3.10 -14.82
N GLN A 41 -7.44 -4.04 -15.02
CA GLN A 41 -8.07 -4.78 -13.92
C GLN A 41 -7.08 -5.62 -13.13
N GLU A 42 -6.21 -6.37 -13.81
CA GLU A 42 -5.19 -7.18 -13.14
C GLU A 42 -4.23 -6.30 -12.32
N MET A 43 -3.78 -5.18 -12.90
CA MET A 43 -2.95 -4.21 -12.20
C MET A 43 -3.66 -3.63 -10.99
N PHE A 44 -4.92 -3.23 -11.13
CA PHE A 44 -5.71 -2.68 -10.04
C PHE A 44 -5.86 -3.67 -8.88
N VAL A 45 -6.23 -4.92 -9.16
CA VAL A 45 -6.43 -5.95 -8.14
C VAL A 45 -5.13 -6.28 -7.41
N ASN A 46 -4.00 -6.34 -8.12
CA ASN A 46 -2.72 -6.71 -7.50
C ASN A 46 -1.99 -5.54 -6.81
N TYR A 47 -2.25 -4.29 -7.20
CA TYR A 47 -1.46 -3.15 -6.72
C TYR A 47 -2.26 -2.12 -5.93
N CYS A 48 -3.52 -1.92 -6.29
CA CYS A 48 -4.33 -0.83 -5.76
C CYS A 48 -5.36 -1.31 -4.73
N ALA A 49 -5.93 -2.49 -4.95
CA ALA A 49 -7.04 -3.00 -4.15
C ALA A 49 -6.65 -3.27 -2.68
N VAL A 50 -5.37 -3.46 -2.37
CA VAL A 50 -4.88 -3.65 -1.00
C VAL A 50 -5.21 -2.44 -0.10
N CYS A 51 -5.23 -1.24 -0.67
CA CYS A 51 -5.62 -0.01 0.01
C CYS A 51 -7.00 0.49 -0.44
N HIS A 52 -7.25 0.53 -1.75
CA HIS A 52 -8.46 1.12 -2.30
C HIS A 52 -9.68 0.19 -2.30
N GLY A 53 -9.53 -1.08 -1.91
CA GLY A 53 -10.59 -2.09 -2.02
C GLY A 53 -10.77 -2.59 -3.46
N LYS A 54 -11.31 -3.81 -3.61
CA LYS A 54 -11.59 -4.37 -4.94
C LYS A 54 -12.66 -3.58 -5.70
N ASP A 55 -13.53 -2.91 -4.96
CA ASP A 55 -14.58 -2.04 -5.48
C ASP A 55 -14.13 -0.58 -5.70
N GLY A 56 -12.91 -0.25 -5.34
CA GLY A 56 -12.32 1.09 -5.47
C GLY A 56 -12.81 2.12 -4.47
N LYS A 57 -13.55 1.74 -3.41
CA LYS A 57 -14.17 2.67 -2.46
C LYS A 57 -13.27 3.11 -1.30
N GLY A 58 -12.05 2.57 -1.20
CA GLY A 58 -11.09 2.96 -0.15
C GLY A 58 -11.04 2.00 1.05
N GLY A 59 -11.85 0.93 1.07
CA GLY A 59 -11.93 -0.04 2.17
C GLY A 59 -11.07 -1.29 1.93
N GLY A 60 -9.85 -1.15 1.44
CA GLY A 60 -8.94 -2.28 1.27
C GLY A 60 -8.37 -2.80 2.60
N PRO A 61 -7.83 -4.02 2.64
CA PRO A 61 -7.36 -4.65 3.89
C PRO A 61 -6.22 -3.90 4.59
N ALA A 62 -5.49 -3.04 3.88
CA ALA A 62 -4.45 -2.20 4.48
C ALA A 62 -4.95 -0.80 4.87
N ALA A 63 -6.20 -0.44 4.58
CA ALA A 63 -6.71 0.92 4.79
C ALA A 63 -6.61 1.38 6.24
N ASP A 64 -6.93 0.51 7.19
CA ASP A 64 -6.91 0.85 8.63
C ASP A 64 -5.49 1.06 9.20
N ALA A 65 -4.46 0.62 8.48
CA ALA A 65 -3.06 0.84 8.87
C ALA A 65 -2.50 2.17 8.37
N LEU A 66 -3.23 2.89 7.51
CA LEU A 66 -2.80 4.15 6.91
C LEU A 66 -3.23 5.35 7.78
N LYS A 67 -2.40 6.39 7.83
CA LYS A 67 -2.71 7.64 8.56
C LYS A 67 -3.87 8.41 7.93
N VAL A 68 -4.02 8.28 6.62
CA VAL A 68 -5.09 8.91 5.85
C VAL A 68 -5.84 7.82 5.08
N ALA A 69 -7.15 7.80 5.20
CA ALA A 69 -7.98 6.83 4.49
C ALA A 69 -7.77 6.92 2.97
N PRO A 70 -7.61 5.79 2.27
CA PRO A 70 -7.51 5.77 0.81
C PRO A 70 -8.72 6.43 0.16
N ALA A 71 -8.48 7.22 -0.87
CA ALA A 71 -9.55 7.90 -1.59
C ALA A 71 -10.52 6.89 -2.22
N ASN A 72 -11.82 7.23 -2.19
CA ASN A 72 -12.82 6.55 -2.99
C ASN A 72 -12.62 6.91 -4.46
N LEU A 73 -12.16 5.93 -5.25
CA LEU A 73 -11.85 6.11 -6.66
C LEU A 73 -13.09 6.07 -7.56
N THR A 74 -14.25 5.65 -7.05
CA THR A 74 -15.47 5.49 -7.85
C THR A 74 -16.23 6.82 -8.07
N VAL A 75 -15.84 7.89 -7.38
CA VAL A 75 -16.51 9.19 -7.42
C VAL A 75 -15.64 10.31 -8.04
N LEU A 76 -14.56 9.95 -8.70
CA LEU A 76 -13.64 10.95 -9.29
C LEU A 76 -14.31 11.80 -10.36
N SER A 77 -15.16 11.19 -11.20
CA SER A 77 -15.95 11.91 -12.20
C SER A 77 -16.92 12.89 -11.55
N GLN A 78 -17.63 12.48 -10.51
CA GLN A 78 -18.57 13.37 -9.79
C GLN A 78 -17.85 14.57 -9.18
N LYS A 79 -16.67 14.35 -8.57
CA LYS A 79 -15.84 15.41 -7.98
C LYS A 79 -15.21 16.32 -9.02
N ASN A 80 -15.20 15.93 -10.29
CA ASN A 80 -14.61 16.67 -11.41
C ASN A 80 -15.69 17.12 -12.44
N GLY A 81 -16.84 17.53 -11.97
CA GLY A 81 -17.89 18.08 -12.82
C GLY A 81 -18.51 17.09 -13.82
N GLY A 82 -18.54 15.80 -13.47
CA GLY A 82 -19.13 14.73 -14.29
C GLY A 82 -18.14 14.11 -15.29
N LYS A 83 -16.91 14.62 -15.39
CA LYS A 83 -15.90 14.11 -16.32
C LYS A 83 -14.75 13.43 -15.58
N PHE A 84 -14.36 12.23 -16.00
CA PHE A 84 -13.23 11.53 -15.41
C PHE A 84 -11.92 12.32 -15.62
N PRO A 85 -11.13 12.58 -14.56
CA PRO A 85 -9.93 13.40 -14.64
C PRO A 85 -8.71 12.59 -15.10
N THR A 86 -8.74 12.06 -16.32
CA THR A 86 -7.73 11.14 -16.88
C THR A 86 -6.30 11.65 -16.74
N ASN A 87 -6.04 12.92 -17.07
CA ASN A 87 -4.71 13.51 -16.96
C ASN A 87 -4.21 13.59 -15.54
N HIS A 88 -5.08 13.95 -14.60
CA HIS A 88 -4.73 14.02 -13.18
C HIS A 88 -4.43 12.64 -12.60
N VAL A 89 -5.27 11.64 -12.89
CA VAL A 89 -5.02 10.25 -12.49
C VAL A 89 -3.70 9.75 -13.06
N GLY A 90 -3.46 9.99 -14.35
CA GLY A 90 -2.19 9.64 -15.00
C GLY A 90 -0.98 10.30 -14.34
N SER A 91 -1.07 11.59 -13.97
CA SER A 91 0.00 12.31 -13.29
C SER A 91 0.31 11.75 -11.91
N ILE A 92 -0.73 11.37 -11.14
CA ILE A 92 -0.57 10.72 -9.85
C ILE A 92 0.14 9.37 -10.00
N LEU A 93 -0.28 8.57 -10.97
CA LEU A 93 0.33 7.25 -11.21
C LEU A 93 1.79 7.36 -11.66
N ARG A 94 2.15 8.38 -12.46
CA ARG A 94 3.54 8.65 -12.84
C ARG A 94 4.37 9.20 -11.70
N GLY A 95 3.75 9.91 -10.76
CA GLY A 95 4.43 10.65 -9.70
C GLY A 95 4.77 12.10 -10.08
N ASP A 96 4.18 12.62 -11.16
CA ASP A 96 4.38 14.02 -11.60
C ASP A 96 3.58 15.00 -10.72
N ALA A 97 2.44 14.55 -10.21
CA ALA A 97 1.65 15.33 -9.27
C ALA A 97 2.05 14.97 -7.84
N SER A 98 2.49 15.97 -7.07
CA SER A 98 2.71 15.76 -5.64
C SER A 98 1.36 15.47 -4.98
N LEU A 99 1.27 14.35 -4.28
CA LEU A 99 0.10 14.01 -3.44
C LEU A 99 -0.01 14.92 -2.20
N ALA A 100 0.76 16.01 -2.13
CA ALA A 100 0.71 16.98 -1.03
C ALA A 100 -0.71 17.49 -0.72
N ALA A 101 -1.58 17.53 -1.74
CA ALA A 101 -2.99 17.87 -1.57
C ALA A 101 -3.82 16.76 -0.84
N HIS A 102 -3.28 15.56 -0.67
CA HIS A 102 -3.94 14.43 0.00
C HIS A 102 -3.27 14.03 1.32
N GLY A 103 -2.26 14.80 1.79
CA GLY A 103 -1.72 14.70 3.15
C GLY A 103 -0.93 13.42 3.47
N SER A 104 -0.77 12.46 2.56
CA SER A 104 0.05 11.28 2.82
C SER A 104 0.89 10.86 1.62
N GLN A 105 2.16 10.54 1.90
CA GLN A 105 3.07 9.89 0.94
C GLN A 105 2.95 8.35 1.00
N GLU A 106 1.83 7.84 1.51
CA GLU A 106 1.66 6.40 1.76
C GLU A 106 1.26 5.64 0.50
N MET A 107 0.70 6.33 -0.52
CA MET A 107 0.45 5.73 -1.81
C MET A 107 1.77 5.60 -2.60
N PRO A 108 2.14 4.41 -3.07
CA PRO A 108 3.34 4.23 -3.88
C PRO A 108 3.30 5.06 -5.16
N VAL A 109 4.46 5.61 -5.55
CA VAL A 109 4.65 6.24 -6.87
C VAL A 109 4.88 5.14 -7.90
N TRP A 110 3.92 4.92 -8.78
CA TRP A 110 3.91 3.75 -9.68
C TRP A 110 4.81 3.93 -10.91
N GLY A 111 5.08 5.14 -11.35
CA GLY A 111 5.95 5.40 -12.51
C GLY A 111 7.31 4.70 -12.44
N PRO A 112 8.13 4.92 -11.41
CA PRO A 112 9.41 4.23 -11.22
C PRO A 112 9.27 2.71 -11.08
N ILE A 113 8.20 2.23 -10.43
CA ILE A 113 7.94 0.79 -10.26
C ILE A 113 7.63 0.16 -11.63
N PHE A 114 6.77 0.77 -12.42
CA PHE A 114 6.45 0.32 -13.78
C PHE A 114 7.66 0.42 -14.70
N TRP A 115 8.49 1.45 -14.57
CA TRP A 115 9.74 1.58 -15.32
C TRP A 115 10.67 0.38 -15.08
N LYS A 116 10.90 0.05 -13.80
CA LYS A 116 11.71 -1.11 -13.43
C LYS A 116 11.08 -2.42 -13.90
N MET A 117 9.76 -2.56 -13.78
CA MET A 117 9.00 -3.74 -14.20
C MET A 117 9.05 -3.94 -15.72
N SER A 118 9.00 -2.86 -16.49
CA SER A 118 9.05 -2.85 -17.96
C SER A 118 10.50 -2.80 -18.51
N GLN A 119 11.51 -3.01 -17.67
CA GLN A 119 12.93 -3.01 -18.05
C GLN A 119 13.35 -1.74 -18.83
N GLY A 120 12.80 -0.58 -18.47
CA GLY A 120 13.09 0.69 -19.11
C GLY A 120 12.30 0.96 -20.40
N ASN A 121 11.33 0.14 -20.75
CA ASN A 121 10.48 0.36 -21.93
C ASN A 121 9.41 1.42 -21.62
N ALA A 122 9.64 2.65 -22.08
CA ALA A 122 8.72 3.78 -21.87
C ALA A 122 7.32 3.55 -22.47
N GLY A 123 7.23 2.87 -23.61
CA GLY A 123 5.95 2.53 -24.25
C GLY A 123 5.10 1.61 -23.38
N GLU A 124 5.71 0.59 -22.78
CA GLU A 124 5.02 -0.31 -21.85
C GLU A 124 4.59 0.42 -20.57
N VAL A 125 5.42 1.33 -20.04
CA VAL A 125 5.04 2.16 -18.88
C VAL A 125 3.79 2.99 -19.17
N GLN A 126 3.77 3.66 -20.33
CA GLN A 126 2.60 4.45 -20.75
C GLN A 126 1.37 3.57 -20.95
N GLN A 127 1.52 2.38 -21.52
CA GLN A 127 0.44 1.42 -21.69
C GLN A 127 -0.15 0.98 -20.34
N ARG A 128 0.71 0.69 -19.35
CA ARG A 128 0.28 0.34 -17.99
C ARG A 128 -0.54 1.46 -17.36
N ILE A 129 -0.04 2.69 -17.40
CA ILE A 129 -0.71 3.86 -16.84
C ILE A 129 -2.05 4.11 -17.54
N ALA A 130 -2.09 4.05 -18.87
CA ALA A 130 -3.30 4.27 -19.63
C ALA A 130 -4.38 3.20 -19.34
N ASN A 131 -4.00 1.92 -19.34
CA ASN A 131 -4.94 0.82 -19.09
C ASN A 131 -5.42 0.80 -17.64
N LEU A 132 -4.55 1.11 -16.67
CA LEU A 132 -4.94 1.24 -15.27
C LEU A 132 -5.90 2.41 -15.07
N SER A 133 -5.61 3.58 -15.67
CA SER A 133 -6.50 4.75 -15.63
C SER A 133 -7.87 4.44 -16.24
N LYS A 134 -7.89 3.77 -17.39
CA LYS A 134 -9.14 3.35 -18.06
C LYS A 134 -9.95 2.37 -17.20
N TYR A 135 -9.30 1.47 -16.49
CA TYR A 135 -10.00 0.59 -15.56
C TYR A 135 -10.62 1.37 -14.40
N ILE A 136 -9.88 2.32 -13.79
CA ILE A 136 -10.41 3.20 -12.73
C ILE A 136 -11.58 4.05 -13.27
N GLU A 137 -11.51 4.51 -14.51
CA GLU A 137 -12.62 5.21 -15.17
C GLU A 137 -13.86 4.31 -15.28
N SER A 138 -13.69 3.01 -15.58
CA SER A 138 -14.81 2.07 -15.65
C SER A 138 -15.49 1.80 -14.30
N LEU A 139 -14.86 2.12 -13.19
CA LEU A 139 -15.42 1.98 -11.83
C LEU A 139 -16.30 3.18 -11.43
N GLN A 140 -16.37 4.26 -12.25
CA GLN A 140 -17.10 5.45 -11.87
C GLN A 140 -18.60 5.18 -11.71
N VAL A 141 -19.14 5.65 -10.57
CA VAL A 141 -20.60 5.66 -10.38
C VAL A 141 -21.24 6.68 -11.32
N LYS A 142 -22.37 6.31 -11.89
CA LYS A 142 -23.16 7.15 -12.81
C LYS A 142 -24.00 8.14 -12.04
#